data_6d392282bf7f35e568a579dd5c498c7b
#
_entry.id   6d392282bf7f35e568a579dd5c498c7b
#
_cell.length_a   1.000
_cell.length_b   1.000
_cell.length_c   1.000
_cell.angle_alpha   90.00
_cell.angle_beta   90.00
_cell.angle_gamma   90.00
#
_symmetry.space_group_name_H-M   'P 1'
#
loop_
_entity.id
_entity.type
_entity.pdbx_description
1 polymer ?
#
loop_
_entity_poly.entity_id
_entity_poly.type
_entity_poly.pdbx_seq_one_letter_code
_entity_poly.pdbx_strand_id
1 'polypeptide(L)'
;MALYLITGIAGFIGSSIARALLERGERVRGIDNLSTGKRQNIAEIESRIEFHEADLLDLGAVRTTCTGVDCMFHEAAIPSVPKSVKDPLGSNQANVDATVTVLVAARDADVKRVVYAASSSAYGDTPTLPKQEAMTPNPISPYAVAKLASEYYMTSFYRCYALETVSLRYFNIFGPRQDPSSPYSGVLAKFTTQMLHGEQPTIFGDGSQSRDFTYIDNAVEANLLAAYAPAEKVAGQVFNVATGTRFDLNETCKLLAKLTGYRGEPKYGPEREGDIQHSLADITRAEQALGYKPKVSFEEGLRRTVDWYRTQI
;
A
#
# COMPACT_ATOMS: atom_id res chain seq x y z
N MET A 1 -21.29 5.67 15.38
CA MET A 1 -19.91 5.83 14.93
C MET A 1 -19.17 4.52 15.15
N ALA A 2 -18.68 3.91 14.11
CA ALA A 2 -17.85 2.72 14.24
C ALA A 2 -16.42 3.12 14.68
N LEU A 3 -15.72 2.19 15.35
CA LEU A 3 -14.31 2.34 15.71
C LEU A 3 -13.45 1.53 14.73
N TYR A 4 -12.58 2.22 14.02
CA TYR A 4 -11.64 1.61 13.09
C TYR A 4 -10.24 1.59 13.68
N LEU A 5 -9.57 0.43 13.62
CA LEU A 5 -8.15 0.31 13.95
C LEU A 5 -7.32 0.30 12.67
N ILE A 6 -6.25 1.12 12.64
CA ILE A 6 -5.29 1.14 11.54
C ILE A 6 -3.92 0.76 12.08
N THR A 7 -3.36 -0.35 11.64
CA THR A 7 -1.95 -0.66 11.89
C THR A 7 -1.09 0.03 10.84
N GLY A 8 0.08 0.54 11.24
CA GLY A 8 0.91 1.35 10.33
C GLY A 8 0.30 2.72 10.04
N ILE A 9 -0.43 3.30 11.01
CA ILE A 9 -1.16 4.57 10.85
C ILE A 9 -0.24 5.75 10.52
N ALA A 10 1.00 5.75 10.99
CA ALA A 10 2.00 6.78 10.69
C ALA A 10 2.67 6.58 9.30
N GLY A 11 2.32 5.52 8.58
CA GLY A 11 2.74 5.26 7.21
C GLY A 11 1.97 6.11 6.19
N PHE A 12 2.40 6.04 4.93
CA PHE A 12 1.81 6.75 3.80
C PHE A 12 0.32 6.41 3.58
N ILE A 13 -0.01 5.11 3.45
CA ILE A 13 -1.37 4.66 3.17
C ILE A 13 -2.22 4.75 4.44
N GLY A 14 -1.72 4.26 5.58
CA GLY A 14 -2.46 4.27 6.85
C GLY A 14 -2.90 5.66 7.29
N SER A 15 -2.02 6.67 7.17
CA SER A 15 -2.38 8.06 7.51
C SER A 15 -3.42 8.66 6.55
N SER A 16 -3.47 8.19 5.30
CA SER A 16 -4.46 8.63 4.31
C SER A 16 -5.83 8.01 4.57
N ILE A 17 -5.88 6.73 4.95
CA ILE A 17 -7.12 6.06 5.39
C ILE A 17 -7.66 6.72 6.67
N ALA A 18 -6.78 7.04 7.63
CA ALA A 18 -7.17 7.72 8.88
C ALA A 18 -7.90 9.04 8.60
N ARG A 19 -7.35 9.89 7.72
CA ARG A 19 -8.00 11.15 7.32
C ARG A 19 -9.37 10.94 6.70
N ALA A 20 -9.48 10.00 5.76
CA ALA A 20 -10.73 9.71 5.08
C ALA A 20 -11.83 9.20 6.04
N LEU A 21 -11.48 8.41 7.05
CA LEU A 21 -12.41 7.97 8.09
C LEU A 21 -12.84 9.12 9.00
N LEU A 22 -11.90 9.97 9.42
CA LEU A 22 -12.19 11.15 10.24
C LEU A 22 -13.06 12.18 9.54
N GLU A 23 -12.91 12.35 8.20
CA GLU A 23 -13.78 13.19 7.37
C GLU A 23 -15.20 12.65 7.26
N ARG A 24 -15.36 11.33 7.38
CA ARG A 24 -16.68 10.65 7.44
C ARG A 24 -17.29 10.65 8.84
N GLY A 25 -16.61 11.25 9.83
CA GLY A 25 -17.08 11.30 11.20
C GLY A 25 -16.87 10.02 12.01
N GLU A 26 -16.06 9.08 11.52
CA GLU A 26 -15.78 7.83 12.20
C GLU A 26 -14.69 8.00 13.28
N ARG A 27 -14.64 7.07 14.23
CA ARG A 27 -13.62 7.01 15.27
C ARG A 27 -12.42 6.20 14.75
N VAL A 28 -11.22 6.73 14.99
CA VAL A 28 -9.97 6.10 14.51
C VAL A 28 -9.04 5.84 15.69
N ARG A 29 -8.59 4.61 15.80
CA ARG A 29 -7.47 4.17 16.62
C ARG A 29 -6.32 3.75 15.71
N GLY A 30 -5.08 4.03 16.10
CA GLY A 30 -3.92 3.66 15.31
C GLY A 30 -2.83 3.03 16.16
N ILE A 31 -2.10 2.08 15.58
CA ILE A 31 -0.89 1.50 16.17
C ILE A 31 0.25 1.56 15.15
N ASP A 32 1.42 2.02 15.60
CA ASP A 32 2.63 2.12 14.80
C ASP A 32 3.86 2.10 15.72
N ASN A 33 4.95 1.44 15.33
CA ASN A 33 6.21 1.48 16.06
C ASN A 33 7.19 2.53 15.53
N LEU A 34 6.77 3.34 14.55
CA LEU A 34 7.52 4.41 13.90
C LEU A 34 8.85 3.97 13.24
N SER A 35 9.02 2.66 13.01
CA SER A 35 10.24 2.13 12.38
C SER A 35 10.40 2.55 10.91
N THR A 36 9.28 2.78 10.22
CA THR A 36 9.22 3.29 8.84
C THR A 36 8.19 4.40 8.69
N GLY A 37 7.13 4.38 9.50
CA GLY A 37 6.16 5.45 9.61
C GLY A 37 6.78 6.71 10.23
N LYS A 38 6.24 7.88 9.88
CA LYS A 38 6.68 9.16 10.40
C LYS A 38 5.54 9.82 11.18
N ARG A 39 5.78 10.17 12.45
CA ARG A 39 4.77 10.87 13.28
C ARG A 39 4.24 12.14 12.60
N GLN A 40 5.05 12.80 11.78
CA GLN A 40 4.64 13.93 10.96
C GLN A 40 3.45 13.62 10.06
N ASN A 41 3.30 12.39 9.57
CA ASN A 41 2.17 12.00 8.71
C ASN A 41 0.82 12.05 9.43
N ILE A 42 0.80 11.95 10.75
CA ILE A 42 -0.40 12.00 11.59
C ILE A 42 -0.52 13.27 12.41
N ALA A 43 0.48 14.15 12.41
CA ALA A 43 0.54 15.33 13.32
C ALA A 43 -0.73 16.20 13.27
N GLU A 44 -1.28 16.46 12.07
CA GLU A 44 -2.49 17.28 11.90
C GLU A 44 -3.78 16.63 12.45
N ILE A 45 -3.78 15.30 12.58
CA ILE A 45 -4.95 14.53 13.02
C ILE A 45 -4.73 13.87 14.38
N GLU A 46 -3.58 14.02 15.00
CA GLU A 46 -3.19 13.30 16.22
C GLU A 46 -4.16 13.55 17.39
N SER A 47 -4.67 14.77 17.52
CA SER A 47 -5.68 15.11 18.54
C SER A 47 -7.06 14.48 18.31
N ARG A 48 -7.29 13.91 17.13
CA ARG A 48 -8.57 13.32 16.71
C ARG A 48 -8.54 11.78 16.66
N ILE A 49 -7.38 11.18 16.93
CA ILE A 49 -7.17 9.73 16.90
C ILE A 49 -6.71 9.23 18.27
N GLU A 50 -6.96 7.96 18.56
CA GLU A 50 -6.34 7.26 19.69
C GLU A 50 -5.07 6.57 19.16
N PHE A 51 -3.89 7.18 19.42
CA PHE A 51 -2.60 6.67 18.91
C PHE A 51 -1.87 5.85 19.97
N HIS A 52 -1.44 4.63 19.58
CA HIS A 52 -0.62 3.71 20.36
C HIS A 52 0.72 3.50 19.67
N GLU A 53 1.81 3.92 20.31
CA GLU A 53 3.15 3.64 19.85
C GLU A 53 3.59 2.27 20.39
N ALA A 54 3.51 1.22 19.56
CA ALA A 54 3.86 -0.14 19.95
C ALA A 54 4.21 -1.00 18.74
N ASP A 55 4.93 -2.10 18.98
CA ASP A 55 5.26 -3.08 17.95
C ASP A 55 4.15 -4.12 17.79
N LEU A 56 3.85 -4.51 16.56
CA LEU A 56 2.83 -5.54 16.27
C LEU A 56 3.26 -6.95 16.67
N LEU A 57 4.52 -7.18 16.99
CA LEU A 57 4.99 -8.43 17.57
C LEU A 57 4.62 -8.56 19.06
N ASP A 58 4.28 -7.45 19.73
CA ASP A 58 3.73 -7.47 21.09
C ASP A 58 2.23 -7.78 21.07
N LEU A 59 1.89 -9.06 21.23
CA LEU A 59 0.50 -9.53 21.25
C LEU A 59 -0.34 -8.84 22.35
N GLY A 60 0.26 -8.49 23.50
CA GLY A 60 -0.44 -7.79 24.57
C GLY A 60 -0.88 -6.39 24.16
N ALA A 61 0.04 -5.62 23.58
CA ALA A 61 -0.25 -4.29 23.03
C ALA A 61 -1.31 -4.37 21.92
N VAL A 62 -1.18 -5.32 20.99
CA VAL A 62 -2.13 -5.47 19.88
C VAL A 62 -3.53 -5.86 20.40
N ARG A 63 -3.64 -6.77 21.36
CA ARG A 63 -4.93 -7.12 21.99
C ARG A 63 -5.60 -5.91 22.63
N THR A 64 -4.83 -5.09 23.35
CA THR A 64 -5.35 -3.86 23.94
C THR A 64 -5.93 -2.92 22.89
N THR A 65 -5.22 -2.74 21.77
CA THR A 65 -5.69 -1.88 20.68
C THR A 65 -6.87 -2.45 19.89
N CYS A 66 -7.08 -3.76 19.89
CA CYS A 66 -8.24 -4.40 19.24
C CYS A 66 -9.54 -4.27 20.04
N THR A 67 -9.49 -3.91 21.33
CA THR A 67 -10.70 -3.88 22.18
C THR A 67 -11.75 -2.90 21.66
N GLY A 68 -12.95 -3.41 21.35
CA GLY A 68 -14.10 -2.63 20.89
C GLY A 68 -13.98 -2.11 19.44
N VAL A 69 -13.06 -2.65 18.65
CA VAL A 69 -12.86 -2.31 17.23
C VAL A 69 -13.88 -3.03 16.36
N ASP A 70 -14.58 -2.29 15.50
CA ASP A 70 -15.54 -2.85 14.55
C ASP A 70 -14.84 -3.40 13.29
N CYS A 71 -13.85 -2.66 12.76
CA CYS A 71 -13.14 -3.03 11.56
C CYS A 71 -11.66 -2.58 11.64
N MET A 72 -10.77 -3.35 11.03
CA MET A 72 -9.34 -3.08 11.02
C MET A 72 -8.79 -2.95 9.60
N PHE A 73 -7.90 -1.96 9.40
CA PHE A 73 -7.03 -1.84 8.23
C PHE A 73 -5.62 -2.21 8.63
N HIS A 74 -5.13 -3.32 8.09
CA HIS A 74 -3.77 -3.80 8.35
C HIS A 74 -2.82 -3.35 7.26
N GLU A 75 -2.27 -2.12 7.45
CA GLU A 75 -1.37 -1.44 6.50
C GLU A 75 0.12 -1.55 6.92
N ALA A 76 0.41 -1.93 8.16
CA ALA A 76 1.76 -2.05 8.66
C ALA A 76 2.56 -3.10 7.89
N ALA A 77 3.73 -2.69 7.42
CA ALA A 77 4.66 -3.54 6.69
C ALA A 77 6.04 -2.88 6.60
N ILE A 78 7.07 -3.67 6.29
CA ILE A 78 8.31 -3.16 5.73
C ILE A 78 8.28 -3.41 4.21
N PRO A 79 7.84 -2.43 3.40
CA PRO A 79 7.52 -2.62 1.99
C PRO A 79 8.76 -2.45 1.09
N SER A 80 9.80 -3.28 1.28
CA SER A 80 11.06 -3.13 0.57
C SER A 80 11.63 -4.46 0.09
N VAL A 81 11.65 -4.66 -1.22
CA VAL A 81 12.30 -5.82 -1.85
C VAL A 81 13.81 -5.84 -1.53
N PRO A 82 14.60 -4.77 -1.77
CA PRO A 82 16.03 -4.81 -1.46
C PRO A 82 16.34 -5.04 0.03
N LYS A 83 15.56 -4.47 0.95
CA LYS A 83 15.74 -4.73 2.39
C LYS A 83 15.44 -6.18 2.73
N SER A 84 14.40 -6.78 2.12
CA SER A 84 14.04 -8.17 2.35
C SER A 84 15.12 -9.16 1.86
N VAL A 85 15.81 -8.83 0.76
CA VAL A 85 16.94 -9.62 0.27
C VAL A 85 18.13 -9.54 1.23
N LYS A 86 18.40 -8.34 1.78
CA LYS A 86 19.49 -8.12 2.74
C LYS A 86 19.18 -8.73 4.11
N ASP A 87 17.93 -8.65 4.57
CA ASP A 87 17.47 -9.14 5.87
C ASP A 87 16.12 -9.87 5.72
N PRO A 88 16.14 -11.15 5.29
CA PRO A 88 14.92 -11.91 5.10
C PRO A 88 14.23 -12.28 6.42
N LEU A 89 15.00 -12.45 7.52
CA LEU A 89 14.41 -12.75 8.83
C LEU A 89 13.63 -11.56 9.38
N GLY A 90 14.22 -10.36 9.39
CA GLY A 90 13.51 -9.14 9.81
C GLY A 90 12.33 -8.83 8.91
N SER A 91 12.43 -9.10 7.59
CA SER A 91 11.31 -8.96 6.67
C SER A 91 10.16 -9.94 6.99
N ASN A 92 10.47 -11.20 7.33
CA ASN A 92 9.46 -12.18 7.74
C ASN A 92 8.77 -11.76 9.03
N GLN A 93 9.55 -11.41 10.06
CA GLN A 93 9.00 -10.96 11.35
C GLN A 93 8.04 -9.78 11.18
N ALA A 94 8.47 -8.74 10.46
CA ALA A 94 7.69 -7.52 10.30
C ALA A 94 6.45 -7.68 9.41
N ASN A 95 6.42 -8.65 8.50
CA ASN A 95 5.31 -8.82 7.56
C ASN A 95 4.46 -10.06 7.86
N VAL A 96 5.06 -11.20 8.22
CA VAL A 96 4.30 -12.46 8.46
C VAL A 96 3.94 -12.61 9.93
N ASP A 97 4.94 -12.61 10.83
CA ASP A 97 4.69 -12.85 12.24
C ASP A 97 3.80 -11.74 12.84
N ALA A 98 4.05 -10.49 12.47
CA ALA A 98 3.20 -9.36 12.84
C ALA A 98 1.76 -9.51 12.31
N THR A 99 1.57 -9.99 11.06
CA THR A 99 0.22 -10.25 10.52
C THR A 99 -0.50 -11.34 11.31
N VAL A 100 0.19 -12.43 11.66
CA VAL A 100 -0.42 -13.51 12.47
C VAL A 100 -0.79 -12.99 13.85
N THR A 101 0.07 -12.20 14.50
CA THR A 101 -0.22 -11.56 15.78
C THR A 101 -1.48 -10.69 15.71
N VAL A 102 -1.58 -9.85 14.67
CA VAL A 102 -2.75 -8.99 14.41
C VAL A 102 -4.02 -9.82 14.23
N LEU A 103 -3.97 -10.89 13.43
CA LEU A 103 -5.13 -11.75 13.18
C LEU A 103 -5.59 -12.50 14.44
N VAL A 104 -4.66 -12.97 15.26
CA VAL A 104 -4.98 -13.61 16.56
C VAL A 104 -5.66 -12.59 17.47
N ALA A 105 -5.12 -11.39 17.59
CA ALA A 105 -5.71 -10.35 18.45
C ALA A 105 -7.09 -9.89 17.94
N ALA A 106 -7.25 -9.74 16.62
CA ALA A 106 -8.52 -9.37 16.00
C ALA A 106 -9.62 -10.43 16.25
N ARG A 107 -9.28 -11.71 16.08
CA ARG A 107 -10.18 -12.84 16.40
C ARG A 107 -10.58 -12.84 17.87
N ASP A 108 -9.60 -12.69 18.77
CA ASP A 108 -9.82 -12.78 20.22
C ASP A 108 -10.63 -11.57 20.76
N ALA A 109 -10.66 -10.46 20.03
CA ALA A 109 -11.41 -9.25 20.33
C ALA A 109 -12.74 -9.13 19.55
N ASP A 110 -13.15 -10.18 18.83
CA ASP A 110 -14.36 -10.23 18.00
C ASP A 110 -14.43 -9.08 16.97
N VAL A 111 -13.28 -8.66 16.43
CA VAL A 111 -13.25 -7.70 15.32
C VAL A 111 -13.98 -8.29 14.13
N LYS A 112 -14.97 -7.57 13.60
CA LYS A 112 -15.82 -8.09 12.54
C LYS A 112 -15.05 -8.32 11.23
N ARG A 113 -14.21 -7.36 10.83
CA ARG A 113 -13.49 -7.41 9.55
C ARG A 113 -12.08 -6.90 9.63
N VAL A 114 -11.17 -7.55 8.89
CA VAL A 114 -9.80 -7.10 8.67
C VAL A 114 -9.58 -6.93 7.17
N VAL A 115 -9.24 -5.71 6.74
CA VAL A 115 -8.79 -5.37 5.38
C VAL A 115 -7.27 -5.32 5.38
N TYR A 116 -6.63 -6.06 4.49
CA TYR A 116 -5.19 -6.26 4.48
C TYR A 116 -4.54 -5.67 3.22
N ALA A 117 -3.47 -4.92 3.41
CA ALA A 117 -2.58 -4.43 2.37
C ALA A 117 -1.73 -5.57 1.79
N ALA A 118 -2.27 -6.33 0.85
CA ALA A 118 -1.53 -7.30 0.06
C ALA A 118 -0.72 -6.59 -1.05
N SER A 119 -0.06 -7.34 -1.93
CA SER A 119 0.86 -6.76 -2.91
C SER A 119 0.79 -7.46 -4.26
N SER A 120 0.86 -6.69 -5.34
CA SER A 120 1.04 -7.20 -6.70
C SER A 120 2.37 -7.96 -6.90
N SER A 121 3.33 -7.79 -5.99
CA SER A 121 4.58 -8.58 -6.00
C SER A 121 4.36 -10.09 -5.89
N ALA A 122 3.17 -10.53 -5.42
CA ALA A 122 2.78 -11.95 -5.41
C ALA A 122 2.78 -12.58 -6.82
N TYR A 123 2.52 -11.79 -7.87
CA TYR A 123 2.53 -12.29 -9.26
C TYR A 123 3.92 -12.56 -9.82
N GLY A 124 4.97 -11.94 -9.23
CA GLY A 124 6.33 -12.04 -9.73
C GLY A 124 6.48 -11.56 -11.18
N ASP A 125 7.46 -12.12 -11.87
CA ASP A 125 7.80 -11.77 -13.24
C ASP A 125 7.14 -12.71 -14.26
N THR A 126 5.83 -12.91 -14.14
CA THR A 126 5.08 -13.69 -15.16
C THR A 126 4.78 -12.80 -16.37
N PRO A 127 4.96 -13.29 -17.63
CA PRO A 127 4.78 -12.43 -18.83
C PRO A 127 3.31 -12.10 -19.12
N THR A 128 2.37 -12.87 -18.57
CA THR A 128 0.94 -12.69 -18.85
C THR A 128 0.41 -11.40 -18.26
N LEU A 129 -0.25 -10.58 -19.08
CA LEU A 129 -0.91 -9.34 -18.73
C LEU A 129 -2.33 -9.31 -19.34
N PRO A 130 -3.30 -8.65 -18.68
CA PRO A 130 -3.22 -8.09 -17.33
C PRO A 130 -3.16 -9.17 -16.23
N LYS A 131 -2.65 -8.81 -15.04
CA LYS A 131 -2.60 -9.70 -13.88
C LYS A 131 -3.99 -9.89 -13.29
N GLN A 132 -4.38 -11.14 -13.11
CA GLN A 132 -5.67 -11.55 -12.55
C GLN A 132 -5.48 -12.31 -11.25
N GLU A 133 -6.40 -12.17 -10.30
CA GLU A 133 -6.31 -12.77 -8.97
C GLU A 133 -6.28 -14.31 -9.01
N ALA A 134 -6.87 -14.91 -10.05
CA ALA A 134 -6.87 -16.36 -10.27
C ALA A 134 -5.54 -16.94 -10.77
N MET A 135 -4.58 -16.09 -11.17
CA MET A 135 -3.25 -16.55 -11.59
C MET A 135 -2.49 -17.19 -10.44
N THR A 136 -1.76 -18.26 -10.72
CA THR A 136 -0.84 -18.87 -9.75
C THR A 136 0.22 -17.85 -9.35
N PRO A 137 0.36 -17.52 -8.05
CA PRO A 137 1.40 -16.63 -7.59
C PRO A 137 2.81 -17.18 -7.87
N ASN A 138 3.74 -16.30 -8.19
CA ASN A 138 5.16 -16.64 -8.43
C ASN A 138 6.08 -15.59 -7.77
N PRO A 139 6.09 -15.48 -6.42
CA PRO A 139 6.87 -14.46 -5.72
C PRO A 139 8.38 -14.70 -5.90
N ILE A 140 9.12 -13.66 -6.32
CA ILE A 140 10.55 -13.74 -6.64
C ILE A 140 11.44 -13.04 -5.59
N SER A 141 10.88 -12.57 -4.48
CA SER A 141 11.66 -11.94 -3.40
C SER A 141 11.11 -12.34 -2.03
N PRO A 142 11.93 -12.27 -0.95
CA PRO A 142 11.44 -12.55 0.41
C PRO A 142 10.28 -11.65 0.82
N TYR A 143 10.25 -10.39 0.41
CA TYR A 143 9.10 -9.49 0.61
C TYR A 143 7.83 -10.01 -0.08
N ALA A 144 7.94 -10.43 -1.35
CA ALA A 144 6.81 -10.96 -2.09
C ALA A 144 6.26 -12.26 -1.47
N VAL A 145 7.17 -13.16 -1.03
CA VAL A 145 6.80 -14.37 -0.28
C VAL A 145 6.09 -14.01 1.02
N ALA A 146 6.63 -13.07 1.79
CA ALA A 146 6.03 -12.66 3.07
C ALA A 146 4.62 -12.06 2.87
N LYS A 147 4.43 -11.21 1.84
CA LYS A 147 3.10 -10.65 1.53
C LYS A 147 2.10 -11.72 1.10
N LEU A 148 2.54 -12.69 0.29
CA LEU A 148 1.69 -13.81 -0.13
C LEU A 148 1.36 -14.76 1.03
N ALA A 149 2.32 -15.06 1.90
CA ALA A 149 2.10 -15.87 3.10
C ALA A 149 1.04 -15.21 4.00
N SER A 150 1.14 -13.91 4.23
CA SER A 150 0.16 -13.15 4.99
C SER A 150 -1.23 -13.16 4.33
N GLU A 151 -1.31 -13.05 3.01
CA GLU A 151 -2.57 -13.18 2.26
C GLU A 151 -3.22 -14.57 2.46
N TYR A 152 -2.41 -15.63 2.50
CA TYR A 152 -2.92 -16.98 2.81
C TYR A 152 -3.37 -17.13 4.27
N TYR A 153 -2.69 -16.46 5.23
CA TYR A 153 -3.19 -16.39 6.61
C TYR A 153 -4.53 -15.66 6.69
N MET A 154 -4.73 -14.57 5.97
CA MET A 154 -6.04 -13.90 5.89
C MET A 154 -7.13 -14.87 5.46
N THR A 155 -6.92 -15.59 4.35
CA THR A 155 -7.87 -16.60 3.85
C THR A 155 -8.08 -17.75 4.86
N SER A 156 -7.02 -18.21 5.51
CA SER A 156 -7.08 -19.27 6.53
C SER A 156 -7.90 -18.85 7.74
N PHE A 157 -7.71 -17.61 8.24
CA PHE A 157 -8.46 -17.11 9.39
C PHE A 157 -9.96 -16.95 9.09
N TYR A 158 -10.32 -16.56 7.88
CA TYR A 158 -11.71 -16.58 7.44
C TYR A 158 -12.30 -18.00 7.48
N ARG A 159 -11.58 -18.97 6.92
CA ARG A 159 -12.07 -20.36 6.83
C ARG A 159 -12.14 -21.07 8.19
N CYS A 160 -11.15 -20.85 9.06
CA CYS A 160 -11.04 -21.56 10.33
C CYS A 160 -11.80 -20.88 11.48
N TYR A 161 -11.90 -19.56 11.46
CA TYR A 161 -12.42 -18.79 12.59
C TYR A 161 -13.59 -17.87 12.22
N ALA A 162 -14.04 -17.87 10.97
CA ALA A 162 -15.09 -16.99 10.45
C ALA A 162 -14.78 -15.48 10.61
N LEU A 163 -13.51 -15.09 10.83
CA LEU A 163 -13.09 -13.70 10.81
C LEU A 163 -13.18 -13.18 9.36
N GLU A 164 -14.02 -12.18 9.10
CA GLU A 164 -14.12 -11.60 7.76
C GLU A 164 -12.79 -10.94 7.37
N THR A 165 -12.11 -11.48 6.36
CA THR A 165 -10.85 -10.93 5.86
C THR A 165 -10.96 -10.55 4.41
N VAL A 166 -10.36 -9.43 4.01
CA VAL A 166 -10.29 -8.97 2.62
C VAL A 166 -8.85 -8.56 2.31
N SER A 167 -8.27 -9.12 1.26
CA SER A 167 -6.90 -8.79 0.84
C SER A 167 -6.91 -7.92 -0.42
N LEU A 168 -6.20 -6.78 -0.38
CA LEU A 168 -6.11 -5.84 -1.49
C LEU A 168 -4.68 -5.86 -2.05
N ARG A 169 -4.48 -6.45 -3.24
CA ARG A 169 -3.19 -6.43 -3.94
C ARG A 169 -2.96 -5.06 -4.57
N TYR A 170 -2.20 -4.22 -3.90
CA TYR A 170 -1.86 -2.88 -4.40
C TYR A 170 -0.86 -2.92 -5.55
N PHE A 171 -1.13 -2.07 -6.56
CA PHE A 171 -0.25 -1.82 -7.70
C PHE A 171 0.29 -0.39 -7.63
N ASN A 172 1.59 -0.26 -7.34
CA ASN A 172 2.39 0.97 -7.39
C ASN A 172 1.67 2.23 -6.85
N ILE A 173 1.23 2.17 -5.59
CA ILE A 173 0.55 3.30 -4.95
C ILE A 173 1.50 4.50 -4.84
N PHE A 174 1.02 5.69 -5.20
CA PHE A 174 1.76 6.94 -5.12
C PHE A 174 0.89 8.11 -4.66
N GLY A 175 1.51 9.18 -4.16
CA GLY A 175 0.80 10.38 -3.74
C GLY A 175 1.51 11.19 -2.66
N PRO A 176 0.83 12.21 -2.12
CA PRO A 176 1.27 13.02 -0.99
C PRO A 176 1.66 12.17 0.23
N ARG A 177 2.67 12.63 1.01
CA ARG A 177 3.20 11.94 2.20
C ARG A 177 3.97 10.63 1.94
N GLN A 178 4.15 10.22 0.68
CA GLN A 178 5.10 9.15 0.37
C GLN A 178 6.53 9.66 0.61
N ASP A 179 7.32 8.94 1.41
CA ASP A 179 8.68 9.37 1.77
C ASP A 179 9.66 9.22 0.59
N PRO A 180 10.16 10.32 -0.01
CA PRO A 180 11.10 10.25 -1.11
C PRO A 180 12.53 9.88 -0.66
N SER A 181 12.85 10.07 0.62
CA SER A 181 14.20 9.84 1.17
C SER A 181 14.51 8.36 1.38
N SER A 182 13.50 7.52 1.45
CA SER A 182 13.71 6.08 1.54
C SER A 182 14.42 5.57 0.28
N PRO A 183 15.52 4.82 0.39
CA PRO A 183 16.15 4.20 -0.77
C PRO A 183 15.21 3.25 -1.53
N TYR A 184 14.08 2.92 -0.92
CA TYR A 184 13.05 2.02 -1.41
C TYR A 184 11.78 2.73 -1.86
N SER A 185 11.78 4.06 -1.84
CA SER A 185 10.66 4.87 -2.34
C SER A 185 10.32 4.55 -3.78
N GLY A 186 9.04 4.58 -4.09
CA GLY A 186 8.58 4.46 -5.45
C GLY A 186 9.25 5.49 -6.37
N VAL A 187 9.45 5.11 -7.61
CA VAL A 187 10.14 5.94 -8.62
C VAL A 187 9.54 7.34 -8.75
N LEU A 188 8.22 7.48 -8.59
CA LEU A 188 7.53 8.76 -8.73
C LEU A 188 7.91 9.77 -7.65
N ALA A 189 7.92 9.36 -6.37
CA ALA A 189 8.32 10.24 -5.26
C ALA A 189 9.76 10.74 -5.45
N LYS A 190 10.64 9.84 -5.85
CA LYS A 190 12.06 10.13 -6.08
C LYS A 190 12.28 11.08 -7.24
N PHE A 191 11.68 10.80 -8.40
CA PHE A 191 11.80 11.67 -9.58
C PHE A 191 11.19 13.05 -9.32
N THR A 192 10.01 13.10 -8.68
CA THR A 192 9.38 14.37 -8.33
C THR A 192 10.29 15.24 -7.48
N THR A 193 10.84 14.69 -6.39
CA THR A 193 11.71 15.43 -5.48
C THR A 193 13.00 15.87 -6.17
N GLN A 194 13.67 14.99 -6.92
CA GLN A 194 14.88 15.33 -7.67
C GLN A 194 14.62 16.47 -8.65
N MET A 195 13.57 16.38 -9.48
CA MET A 195 13.26 17.39 -10.45
C MET A 195 12.90 18.75 -9.82
N LEU A 196 12.18 18.76 -8.69
CA LEU A 196 11.86 19.98 -7.95
C LEU A 196 13.11 20.66 -7.38
N HIS A 197 14.16 19.88 -7.02
CA HIS A 197 15.47 20.43 -6.62
C HIS A 197 16.40 20.75 -7.79
N GLY A 198 15.96 20.55 -9.05
CA GLY A 198 16.81 20.73 -10.23
C GLY A 198 17.82 19.61 -10.43
N GLU A 199 17.68 18.50 -9.73
CA GLU A 199 18.56 17.33 -9.82
C GLU A 199 18.14 16.42 -10.97
N GLN A 200 19.13 15.77 -11.60
CA GLN A 200 18.91 14.86 -12.72
C GLN A 200 18.39 13.50 -12.24
N PRO A 201 17.16 13.07 -12.62
CA PRO A 201 16.66 11.75 -12.30
C PRO A 201 17.40 10.66 -13.09
N THR A 202 17.54 9.48 -12.47
CA THR A 202 18.16 8.32 -13.14
C THR A 202 17.12 7.25 -13.41
N ILE A 203 16.91 6.94 -14.68
CA ILE A 203 16.15 5.78 -15.16
C ILE A 203 17.11 4.59 -15.25
N PHE A 204 16.77 3.46 -14.65
CA PHE A 204 17.55 2.23 -14.77
C PHE A 204 16.98 1.40 -15.93
N GLY A 205 17.87 0.93 -16.85
CA GLY A 205 17.46 0.35 -18.13
C GLY A 205 17.15 1.44 -19.17
N ASP A 206 16.37 1.10 -20.18
CA ASP A 206 16.01 1.96 -21.32
C ASP A 206 14.74 2.82 -21.06
N GLY A 207 14.09 2.62 -19.93
CA GLY A 207 12.86 3.34 -19.54
C GLY A 207 11.57 2.79 -20.16
N SER A 208 11.62 1.69 -20.91
CA SER A 208 10.44 1.03 -21.49
C SER A 208 9.64 0.23 -20.48
N GLN A 209 10.21 -0.04 -19.30
CA GLN A 209 9.48 -0.72 -18.24
C GLN A 209 8.26 0.08 -17.81
N SER A 210 7.11 -0.59 -17.71
CA SER A 210 5.83 0.06 -17.44
C SER A 210 5.17 -0.41 -16.15
N ARG A 211 4.43 0.50 -15.51
CA ARG A 211 3.74 0.27 -14.25
C ARG A 211 2.29 0.74 -14.33
N ASP A 212 1.39 -0.01 -13.70
CA ASP A 212 0.06 0.45 -13.35
C ASP A 212 0.20 1.25 -12.04
N PHE A 213 0.18 2.57 -12.17
CA PHE A 213 0.32 3.49 -11.05
C PHE A 213 -1.04 3.87 -10.49
N THR A 214 -1.22 3.72 -9.20
CA THR A 214 -2.47 3.99 -8.50
C THR A 214 -2.31 5.16 -7.55
N TYR A 215 -3.05 6.25 -7.77
CA TYR A 215 -3.04 7.39 -6.87
C TYR A 215 -3.65 7.03 -5.51
N ILE A 216 -3.11 7.58 -4.43
CA ILE A 216 -3.48 7.24 -3.04
C ILE A 216 -4.98 7.30 -2.76
N ASP A 217 -5.72 8.27 -3.29
CA ASP A 217 -7.15 8.39 -3.04
C ASP A 217 -7.93 7.21 -3.64
N ASN A 218 -7.48 6.63 -4.75
CA ASN A 218 -8.06 5.42 -5.32
C ASN A 218 -7.81 4.20 -4.40
N ALA A 219 -6.62 4.09 -3.79
CA ALA A 219 -6.32 3.04 -2.83
C ALA A 219 -7.14 3.20 -1.53
N VAL A 220 -7.26 4.42 -1.02
CA VAL A 220 -8.12 4.73 0.14
C VAL A 220 -9.56 4.34 -0.13
N GLU A 221 -10.11 4.72 -1.29
CA GLU A 221 -11.48 4.35 -1.68
C GLU A 221 -11.66 2.83 -1.74
N ALA A 222 -10.68 2.08 -2.31
CA ALA A 222 -10.73 0.62 -2.34
C ALA A 222 -10.78 0.01 -0.93
N ASN A 223 -10.00 0.53 0.01
CA ASN A 223 -10.03 0.12 1.42
C ASN A 223 -11.40 0.34 2.05
N LEU A 224 -11.95 1.53 1.89
CA LEU A 224 -13.26 1.87 2.45
C LEU A 224 -14.37 1.01 1.84
N LEU A 225 -14.34 0.79 0.53
CA LEU A 225 -15.27 -0.11 -0.15
C LEU A 225 -15.15 -1.55 0.38
N ALA A 226 -13.93 -2.06 0.59
CA ALA A 226 -13.70 -3.37 1.17
C ALA A 226 -14.21 -3.48 2.61
N ALA A 227 -14.11 -2.40 3.40
CA ALA A 227 -14.63 -2.37 4.76
C ALA A 227 -16.16 -2.37 4.82
N TYR A 228 -16.84 -1.73 3.87
CA TYR A 228 -18.30 -1.57 3.87
C TYR A 228 -19.05 -2.61 3.02
N ALA A 229 -18.37 -3.32 2.11
CA ALA A 229 -19.02 -4.29 1.22
C ALA A 229 -19.71 -5.43 1.98
N PRO A 230 -20.80 -6.01 1.45
CA PRO A 230 -21.43 -7.19 2.03
C PRO A 230 -20.46 -8.36 2.17
N ALA A 231 -20.48 -9.05 3.33
CA ALA A 231 -19.54 -10.12 3.64
C ALA A 231 -19.55 -11.26 2.59
N GLU A 232 -20.72 -11.62 2.12
CA GLU A 232 -20.92 -12.68 1.12
C GLU A 232 -20.22 -12.41 -0.21
N LYS A 233 -19.87 -11.14 -0.51
CA LYS A 233 -19.15 -10.76 -1.73
C LYS A 233 -17.64 -10.70 -1.55
N VAL A 234 -17.16 -10.46 -0.32
CA VAL A 234 -15.75 -10.06 -0.12
C VAL A 234 -14.99 -10.86 0.92
N ALA A 235 -15.66 -11.52 1.86
CA ALA A 235 -14.99 -12.22 2.95
C ALA A 235 -14.13 -13.40 2.43
N GLY A 236 -12.89 -13.47 2.87
CA GLY A 236 -11.90 -14.45 2.44
C GLY A 236 -11.39 -14.24 1.01
N GLN A 237 -11.68 -13.10 0.38
CA GLN A 237 -11.36 -12.83 -1.02
C GLN A 237 -10.13 -11.91 -1.18
N VAL A 238 -9.57 -11.96 -2.39
CA VAL A 238 -8.44 -11.13 -2.83
C VAL A 238 -8.87 -10.27 -4.02
N PHE A 239 -8.47 -9.01 -4.05
CA PHE A 239 -8.80 -8.07 -5.12
C PHE A 239 -7.57 -7.26 -5.54
N ASN A 240 -7.41 -7.06 -6.86
CA ASN A 240 -6.44 -6.12 -7.39
C ASN A 240 -6.92 -4.68 -7.18
N VAL A 241 -6.04 -3.81 -6.71
CA VAL A 241 -6.27 -2.38 -6.58
C VAL A 241 -5.27 -1.62 -7.45
N ALA A 242 -5.76 -1.16 -8.57
CA ALA A 242 -5.00 -0.56 -9.67
C ALA A 242 -5.90 0.37 -10.50
N THR A 243 -5.38 0.88 -11.62
CA THR A 243 -6.16 1.68 -12.57
C THR A 243 -6.55 0.92 -13.84
N GLY A 244 -5.94 -0.24 -14.10
CA GLY A 244 -6.09 -0.97 -15.36
C GLY A 244 -5.40 -0.28 -16.56
N THR A 245 -4.52 0.69 -16.27
CA THR A 245 -3.74 1.41 -17.27
C THR A 245 -2.28 1.47 -16.85
N ARG A 246 -1.36 1.32 -17.79
CA ARG A 246 0.07 1.35 -17.50
C ARG A 246 0.77 2.48 -18.25
N PHE A 247 1.81 3.03 -17.63
CA PHE A 247 2.67 4.07 -18.19
C PHE A 247 4.12 3.60 -18.12
N ASP A 248 4.91 3.85 -19.14
CA ASP A 248 6.34 3.58 -19.11
C ASP A 248 7.10 4.71 -18.36
N LEU A 249 8.35 4.44 -17.97
CA LEU A 249 9.13 5.41 -17.21
C LEU A 249 9.57 6.62 -18.03
N ASN A 250 9.73 6.49 -19.35
CA ASN A 250 10.08 7.62 -20.21
C ASN A 250 8.91 8.62 -20.32
N GLU A 251 7.69 8.11 -20.57
CA GLU A 251 6.47 8.94 -20.59
C GLU A 251 6.24 9.59 -19.21
N THR A 252 6.39 8.80 -18.14
CA THR A 252 6.27 9.28 -16.75
C THR A 252 7.27 10.39 -16.45
N CYS A 253 8.53 10.23 -16.86
CA CYS A 253 9.58 11.23 -16.65
C CYS A 253 9.27 12.53 -17.41
N LYS A 254 8.84 12.44 -18.66
CA LYS A 254 8.42 13.62 -19.47
C LYS A 254 7.26 14.36 -18.82
N LEU A 255 6.25 13.64 -18.33
CA LEU A 255 5.10 14.22 -17.66
C LEU A 255 5.50 14.94 -16.36
N LEU A 256 6.35 14.31 -15.54
CA LEU A 256 6.90 14.92 -14.33
C LEU A 256 7.76 16.16 -14.65
N ALA A 257 8.59 16.12 -15.68
CA ALA A 257 9.39 17.27 -16.10
C ALA A 257 8.49 18.47 -16.46
N LYS A 258 7.40 18.23 -17.20
CA LYS A 258 6.39 19.26 -17.52
C LYS A 258 5.73 19.82 -16.26
N LEU A 259 5.33 18.97 -15.30
CA LEU A 259 4.64 19.37 -14.07
C LEU A 259 5.57 20.11 -13.10
N THR A 260 6.83 19.70 -12.98
CA THR A 260 7.82 20.33 -12.09
C THR A 260 8.47 21.57 -12.67
N GLY A 261 8.46 21.72 -13.99
CA GLY A 261 9.20 22.76 -14.72
C GLY A 261 10.68 22.39 -14.95
N TYR A 262 11.06 21.13 -14.70
CA TYR A 262 12.41 20.62 -14.94
C TYR A 262 12.74 20.63 -16.44
N ARG A 263 13.92 21.14 -16.81
CA ARG A 263 14.35 21.30 -18.23
C ARG A 263 15.46 20.35 -18.65
N GLY A 264 15.98 19.54 -17.72
CA GLY A 264 17.03 18.56 -18.03
C GLY A 264 16.46 17.25 -18.57
N GLU A 265 17.34 16.41 -19.11
CA GLU A 265 17.03 15.05 -19.55
C GLU A 265 17.36 14.06 -18.41
N PRO A 266 16.66 12.90 -18.34
CA PRO A 266 17.03 11.86 -17.39
C PRO A 266 18.40 11.25 -17.74
N LYS A 267 19.09 10.74 -16.73
CA LYS A 267 20.25 9.86 -16.93
C LYS A 267 19.78 8.42 -17.01
N TYR A 268 20.35 7.64 -17.91
CA TYR A 268 20.11 6.20 -18.00
C TYR A 268 21.24 5.43 -17.33
N GLY A 269 20.87 4.49 -16.45
CA GLY A 269 21.79 3.58 -15.75
C GLY A 269 21.60 2.14 -16.19
N PRO A 270 22.45 1.21 -15.73
CA PRO A 270 22.28 -0.22 -16.03
C PRO A 270 20.94 -0.72 -15.50
N GLU A 271 20.40 -1.75 -16.12
CA GLU A 271 19.19 -2.44 -15.64
C GLU A 271 19.37 -2.94 -14.20
N ARG A 272 18.29 -2.93 -13.42
CA ARG A 272 18.30 -3.50 -12.08
C ARG A 272 17.94 -4.97 -12.14
N GLU A 273 18.78 -5.80 -11.57
CA GLU A 273 18.49 -7.23 -11.43
C GLU A 273 17.20 -7.43 -10.60
N GLY A 274 16.29 -8.27 -11.11
CA GLY A 274 15.01 -8.56 -10.47
C GLY A 274 13.95 -7.47 -10.59
N ASP A 275 14.15 -6.45 -11.44
CA ASP A 275 13.07 -5.48 -11.72
C ASP A 275 12.06 -6.09 -12.70
N ILE A 276 10.76 -5.92 -12.41
CA ILE A 276 9.66 -6.41 -13.23
C ILE A 276 9.54 -5.50 -14.46
N GLN A 277 9.55 -6.05 -15.68
CA GLN A 277 9.46 -5.26 -16.89
C GLN A 277 8.10 -4.55 -17.02
N HIS A 278 7.00 -5.28 -16.86
CA HIS A 278 5.67 -4.70 -17.06
C HIS A 278 4.70 -5.10 -15.95
N SER A 279 3.91 -4.14 -15.48
CA SER A 279 2.86 -4.34 -14.49
C SER A 279 1.56 -3.70 -14.98
N LEU A 280 0.51 -4.50 -15.09
CA LEU A 280 -0.85 -4.10 -15.47
C LEU A 280 -1.83 -5.02 -14.77
N ALA A 281 -2.86 -4.47 -14.11
CA ALA A 281 -3.88 -5.24 -13.43
C ALA A 281 -5.18 -5.36 -14.24
N ASP A 282 -5.83 -6.51 -14.11
CA ASP A 282 -7.28 -6.64 -14.31
C ASP A 282 -7.97 -6.27 -13.00
N ILE A 283 -8.85 -5.27 -13.02
CA ILE A 283 -9.59 -4.79 -11.86
C ILE A 283 -11.08 -5.21 -11.88
N THR A 284 -11.48 -6.01 -12.86
CA THR A 284 -12.89 -6.43 -13.06
C THR A 284 -13.50 -7.03 -11.81
N ARG A 285 -12.73 -7.84 -11.07
CA ARG A 285 -13.21 -8.46 -9.84
C ARG A 285 -13.48 -7.42 -8.74
N ALA A 286 -12.61 -6.43 -8.57
CA ALA A 286 -12.81 -5.33 -7.64
C ALA A 286 -14.00 -4.45 -8.06
N GLU A 287 -14.19 -4.19 -9.34
CA GLU A 287 -15.37 -3.46 -9.85
C GLU A 287 -16.68 -4.19 -9.53
N GLN A 288 -16.75 -5.49 -9.77
CA GLN A 288 -17.96 -6.29 -9.57
C GLN A 288 -18.31 -6.50 -8.09
N ALA A 289 -17.34 -6.81 -7.26
CA ALA A 289 -17.56 -7.16 -5.85
C ALA A 289 -17.60 -5.95 -4.92
N LEU A 290 -16.70 -4.99 -5.13
CA LEU A 290 -16.55 -3.81 -4.28
C LEU A 290 -17.25 -2.57 -4.86
N GLY A 291 -17.57 -2.55 -6.15
CA GLY A 291 -17.96 -1.32 -6.86
C GLY A 291 -16.78 -0.36 -7.08
N TYR A 292 -15.53 -0.87 -6.99
CA TYR A 292 -14.32 -0.08 -7.12
C TYR A 292 -14.18 0.45 -8.55
N LYS A 293 -14.00 1.78 -8.65
CA LYS A 293 -13.64 2.46 -9.91
C LYS A 293 -12.62 3.53 -9.59
N PRO A 294 -11.43 3.49 -10.19
CA PRO A 294 -10.44 4.53 -9.98
C PRO A 294 -10.98 5.88 -10.48
N LYS A 295 -11.08 6.85 -9.57
CA LYS A 295 -11.67 8.18 -9.85
C LYS A 295 -10.63 9.21 -10.23
N VAL A 296 -9.38 9.02 -9.79
CA VAL A 296 -8.27 9.94 -10.04
C VAL A 296 -7.37 9.30 -11.10
N SER A 297 -7.22 9.97 -12.23
CA SER A 297 -6.31 9.53 -13.30
C SER A 297 -4.84 9.65 -12.88
N PHE A 298 -3.96 8.97 -13.59
CA PHE A 298 -2.52 9.05 -13.34
C PHE A 298 -1.98 10.48 -13.42
N GLU A 299 -2.35 11.23 -14.47
CA GLU A 299 -1.90 12.61 -14.68
C GLU A 299 -2.37 13.54 -13.55
N GLU A 300 -3.64 13.46 -13.18
CA GLU A 300 -4.19 14.26 -12.08
C GLU A 300 -3.55 13.90 -10.75
N GLY A 301 -3.32 12.61 -10.49
CA GLY A 301 -2.61 12.15 -9.30
C GLY A 301 -1.16 12.67 -9.24
N LEU A 302 -0.44 12.66 -10.38
CA LEU A 302 0.90 13.25 -10.46
C LEU A 302 0.88 14.75 -10.17
N ARG A 303 -0.06 15.49 -10.76
CA ARG A 303 -0.20 16.93 -10.52
C ARG A 303 -0.38 17.22 -9.03
N ARG A 304 -1.33 16.55 -8.36
CA ARG A 304 -1.57 16.71 -6.92
C ARG A 304 -0.34 16.31 -6.09
N THR A 305 0.39 15.29 -6.52
CA THR A 305 1.62 14.84 -5.86
C THR A 305 2.71 15.89 -5.97
N VAL A 306 2.95 16.43 -7.16
CA VAL A 306 3.94 17.51 -7.40
C VAL A 306 3.58 18.76 -6.60
N ASP A 307 2.29 19.17 -6.61
CA ASP A 307 1.82 20.35 -5.87
C ASP A 307 2.05 20.17 -4.36
N TRP A 308 1.81 18.98 -3.81
CA TRP A 308 2.10 18.70 -2.41
C TRP A 308 3.61 18.76 -2.10
N TYR A 309 4.46 18.12 -2.90
CA TYR A 309 5.91 18.16 -2.66
C TYR A 309 6.48 19.58 -2.73
N ARG A 310 5.92 20.45 -3.58
CA ARG A 310 6.30 21.88 -3.61
C ARG A 310 6.07 22.59 -2.27
N THR A 311 5.08 22.19 -1.51
CA THR A 311 4.82 22.78 -0.19
C THR A 311 5.75 22.24 0.91
N GLN A 312 6.58 21.24 0.60
CA GLN A 312 7.50 20.61 1.55
C GLN A 312 8.96 21.04 1.33
N ILE A 313 9.23 21.78 0.26
CA ILE A 313 10.52 22.40 -0.11
C ILE A 313 10.51 23.91 0.25
#